data_d9e3c641eb656ae4964c183b6f455746
#
_entry.id   d9e3c641eb656ae4964c183b6f455746
#
_cell.length_a   1.000
_cell.length_b   1.000
_cell.length_c   1.000
_cell.angle_alpha   90.00
_cell.angle_beta   90.00
_cell.angle_gamma   90.00
#
_symmetry.space_group_name_H-M   'P 1'
#
loop_
_entity.id
_entity.type
_entity.pdbx_description
1 polymer ?
#
loop_
_entity_poly.entity_id
_entity_poly.type
_entity_poly.pdbx_seq_one_letter_code
_entity_poly.pdbx_strand_id
1 'polypeptide(L)'
;DEHQAAARAGRYAGESLAVIRSRDLPAWLAYIERQHPKSIDMGLERVRDVAARMALGRPAARVVTVGGTNGKGSTVAFIEAIARAAGWTVGAYTSPHLLRYNERVRLDGMEVDDASLVEAFEAVEAARADTALTYFEFGTLAALWLFERVGLELAVLEVGLGGRLDAVNLVDPDVAVITTVDIDHTDWLGADREAIGAEKAGIAR
;
A
#
# COMPACT_ATOMS: atom_id res chain seq x y z
N ASP A 1 -29.33 2.14 36.36
CA ASP A 1 -28.96 2.84 35.12
C ASP A 1 -27.58 2.47 34.61
N GLU A 2 -26.58 2.22 35.46
CA GLU A 2 -25.23 1.83 35.06
C GLU A 2 -25.16 0.41 34.45
N HIS A 3 -25.98 -0.54 34.92
CA HIS A 3 -26.06 -1.89 34.36
C HIS A 3 -26.68 -1.95 32.95
N GLN A 4 -27.57 -1.01 32.61
CA GLN A 4 -28.13 -0.91 31.26
C GLN A 4 -27.16 -0.25 30.25
N ALA A 5 -26.32 0.67 30.72
CA ALA A 5 -25.30 1.32 29.88
C ALA A 5 -24.16 0.35 29.51
N ALA A 6 -23.68 -0.46 30.47
CA ALA A 6 -22.66 -1.48 30.23
C ALA A 6 -23.14 -2.59 29.28
N ALA A 7 -24.40 -3.00 29.37
CA ALA A 7 -25.01 -3.99 28.48
C ALA A 7 -25.24 -3.47 27.05
N ARG A 8 -25.38 -2.15 26.87
CA ARG A 8 -25.43 -1.52 25.53
C ARG A 8 -24.05 -1.38 24.89
N ALA A 9 -23.03 -0.96 25.64
CA ALA A 9 -21.67 -0.82 25.15
C ALA A 9 -21.09 -2.17 24.68
N GLY A 10 -21.35 -3.27 25.41
CA GLY A 10 -20.90 -4.60 25.02
C GLY A 10 -21.58 -5.14 23.77
N ARG A 11 -22.81 -4.75 23.48
CA ARG A 11 -23.52 -5.17 22.24
C ARG A 11 -22.97 -4.46 20.99
N TYR A 12 -22.68 -3.19 21.09
CA TYR A 12 -22.13 -2.45 19.95
C TYR A 12 -20.69 -2.86 19.58
N ALA A 13 -19.86 -3.23 20.57
CA ALA A 13 -18.51 -3.74 20.31
C ALA A 13 -18.54 -5.13 19.64
N GLY A 14 -19.47 -6.02 20.05
CA GLY A 14 -19.62 -7.34 19.46
C GLY A 14 -20.17 -7.31 18.03
N GLU A 15 -21.14 -6.44 17.74
CA GLU A 15 -21.71 -6.26 16.41
C GLU A 15 -20.69 -5.64 15.43
N SER A 16 -19.87 -4.70 15.88
CA SER A 16 -18.82 -4.09 15.05
C SER A 16 -17.77 -5.11 14.59
N LEU A 17 -17.27 -5.95 15.49
CA LEU A 17 -16.27 -6.99 15.18
C LEU A 17 -16.84 -8.13 14.32
N ALA A 18 -18.10 -8.51 14.52
CA ALA A 18 -18.75 -9.53 13.71
C ALA A 18 -19.04 -9.05 12.28
N VAL A 19 -19.38 -7.76 12.11
CA VAL A 19 -19.60 -7.14 10.79
C VAL A 19 -18.31 -6.99 10.01
N ILE A 20 -17.17 -6.71 10.67
CA ILE A 20 -15.85 -6.61 10.03
C ILE A 20 -15.42 -7.96 9.45
N ARG A 21 -15.64 -9.06 10.18
CA ARG A 21 -15.26 -10.42 9.77
C ARG A 21 -16.09 -11.00 8.60
N SER A 22 -17.15 -10.34 8.19
CA SER A 22 -18.05 -10.81 7.13
C SER A 22 -17.96 -10.03 5.83
N ARG A 23 -17.04 -9.05 5.71
CA ARG A 23 -16.89 -8.27 4.47
C ARG A 23 -16.18 -9.08 3.41
N ASP A 24 -16.78 -9.19 2.22
CA ASP A 24 -16.09 -9.61 1.01
C ASP A 24 -15.17 -8.48 0.46
N LEU A 25 -14.37 -8.78 -0.54
CA LEU A 25 -13.44 -7.81 -1.11
C LEU A 25 -14.14 -6.52 -1.60
N PRO A 26 -15.25 -6.56 -2.37
CA PRO A 26 -15.96 -5.33 -2.77
C PRO A 26 -16.44 -4.49 -1.59
N ALA A 27 -16.95 -5.12 -0.54
CA ALA A 27 -17.38 -4.42 0.67
C ALA A 27 -16.21 -3.79 1.44
N TRP A 28 -15.05 -4.45 1.46
CA TRP A 28 -13.82 -3.90 2.00
C TRP A 28 -13.35 -2.68 1.21
N LEU A 29 -13.29 -2.75 -0.11
CA LEU A 29 -12.86 -1.62 -0.94
C LEU A 29 -13.76 -0.41 -0.76
N ALA A 30 -15.09 -0.61 -0.76
CA ALA A 30 -16.04 0.46 -0.49
C ALA A 30 -15.93 1.03 0.94
N TYR A 31 -15.54 0.22 1.92
CA TYR A 31 -15.26 0.67 3.27
C TYR A 31 -14.00 1.53 3.35
N ILE A 32 -12.88 1.04 2.79
CA ILE A 32 -11.58 1.72 2.82
C ILE A 32 -11.65 3.08 2.14
N GLU A 33 -12.37 3.19 1.03
CA GLU A 33 -12.53 4.44 0.28
C GLU A 33 -13.15 5.57 1.12
N ARG A 34 -13.92 5.23 2.15
CA ARG A 34 -14.59 6.19 3.04
C ARG A 34 -13.83 6.49 4.35
N GLN A 35 -12.66 5.86 4.57
CA GLN A 35 -11.95 6.00 5.85
C GLN A 35 -11.23 7.34 5.98
N HIS A 36 -10.89 7.99 4.89
CA HIS A 36 -10.21 9.28 4.91
C HIS A 36 -11.04 10.34 4.18
N PRO A 37 -11.15 11.58 4.72
CA PRO A 37 -11.93 12.64 4.07
C PRO A 37 -11.33 13.13 2.75
N LYS A 38 -10.03 12.88 2.55
CA LYS A 38 -9.31 13.21 1.32
C LYS A 38 -8.89 11.93 0.60
N SER A 39 -9.02 11.89 -0.71
CA SER A 39 -8.51 10.79 -1.54
C SER A 39 -6.97 10.75 -1.59
N ILE A 40 -6.34 11.92 -1.51
CA ILE A 40 -4.88 12.10 -1.46
C ILE A 40 -4.55 12.97 -0.25
N ASP A 41 -3.65 12.48 0.58
CA ASP A 41 -3.12 13.22 1.72
C ASP A 41 -1.65 12.80 1.93
N MET A 42 -0.73 13.65 1.48
CA MET A 42 0.71 13.36 1.45
C MET A 42 1.31 13.37 2.86
N GLY A 43 2.06 12.33 3.19
CA GLY A 43 2.74 12.22 4.48
C GLY A 43 3.02 10.78 4.86
N LEU A 44 4.08 10.56 5.65
CA LEU A 44 4.50 9.22 6.07
C LEU A 44 4.21 8.91 7.55
N GLU A 45 3.82 9.90 8.35
CA GLU A 45 3.71 9.72 9.80
C GLU A 45 2.65 8.70 10.16
N ARG A 46 1.40 8.87 9.69
CA ARG A 46 0.31 7.95 10.03
C ARG A 46 0.50 6.53 9.47
N VAL A 47 1.08 6.40 8.26
CA VAL A 47 1.38 5.07 7.70
C VAL A 47 2.50 4.37 8.46
N ARG A 48 3.52 5.12 8.93
CA ARG A 48 4.58 4.60 9.81
C ARG A 48 4.04 4.14 11.16
N ASP A 49 3.15 4.92 11.76
CA ASP A 49 2.54 4.57 13.04
C ASP A 49 1.73 3.28 12.95
N VAL A 50 0.96 3.11 11.86
CA VAL A 50 0.19 1.88 11.66
C VAL A 50 1.13 0.71 11.35
N ALA A 51 2.13 0.88 10.49
CA ALA A 51 3.13 -0.15 10.19
C ALA A 51 3.86 -0.62 11.45
N ALA A 52 4.21 0.30 12.35
CA ALA A 52 4.82 -0.03 13.64
C ALA A 52 3.88 -0.86 14.53
N ARG A 53 2.59 -0.51 14.59
CA ARG A 53 1.56 -1.28 15.32
C ARG A 53 1.31 -2.66 14.70
N MET A 54 1.44 -2.79 13.37
CA MET A 54 1.41 -4.08 12.68
C MET A 54 2.68 -4.90 12.90
N ALA A 55 3.72 -4.32 13.49
CA ALA A 55 5.05 -4.89 13.60
C ALA A 55 5.62 -5.32 12.24
N LEU A 56 5.31 -4.55 11.18
CA LEU A 56 5.80 -4.85 9.83
C LEU A 56 7.32 -4.77 9.76
N GLY A 57 7.92 -5.84 9.29
CA GLY A 57 9.32 -5.93 8.94
C GLY A 57 9.59 -5.57 7.49
N ARG A 58 10.72 -6.03 6.98
CA ARG A 58 11.08 -5.81 5.58
C ARG A 58 10.27 -6.74 4.67
N PRO A 59 9.64 -6.24 3.59
CA PRO A 59 8.73 -7.05 2.76
C PRO A 59 9.45 -8.12 1.93
N ALA A 60 10.76 -8.02 1.74
CA ALA A 60 11.57 -8.96 1.00
C ALA A 60 13.06 -8.81 1.36
N ALA A 61 13.89 -9.78 0.97
CA ALA A 61 15.35 -9.69 1.12
C ALA A 61 15.94 -8.49 0.38
N ARG A 62 15.35 -8.13 -0.77
CA ARG A 62 15.69 -6.96 -1.58
C ARG A 62 14.45 -6.19 -1.96
N VAL A 63 14.57 -4.86 -2.04
CA VAL A 63 13.49 -3.96 -2.41
C VAL A 63 13.93 -3.03 -3.52
N VAL A 64 13.13 -2.99 -4.59
CA VAL A 64 13.27 -2.00 -5.67
C VAL A 64 12.04 -1.08 -5.61
N THR A 65 12.26 0.23 -5.50
CA THR A 65 11.19 1.22 -5.59
C THR A 65 11.27 1.95 -6.92
N VAL A 66 10.15 2.00 -7.62
CA VAL A 66 10.04 2.60 -8.97
C VAL A 66 9.16 3.84 -8.91
N GLY A 67 9.75 5.01 -9.11
CA GLY A 67 9.09 6.30 -9.25
C GLY A 67 9.18 6.85 -10.67
N GLY A 68 8.44 7.90 -10.96
CA GLY A 68 8.48 8.57 -12.26
C GLY A 68 7.11 9.14 -12.66
N THR A 69 7.08 9.95 -13.70
CA THR A 69 5.83 10.46 -14.27
C THR A 69 5.17 9.37 -15.10
N ASN A 70 5.88 8.80 -16.08
CA ASN A 70 5.38 7.75 -16.97
C ASN A 70 6.29 6.52 -16.93
N GLY A 71 5.76 5.34 -17.30
CA GLY A 71 6.54 4.12 -17.47
C GLY A 71 6.83 3.33 -16.19
N LYS A 72 6.32 3.74 -15.04
CA LYS A 72 6.52 3.04 -13.76
C LYS A 72 6.05 1.59 -13.82
N GLY A 73 4.78 1.36 -14.15
CA GLY A 73 4.18 0.02 -14.22
C GLY A 73 4.88 -0.89 -15.23
N SER A 74 5.28 -0.36 -16.40
CA SER A 74 6.07 -1.13 -17.38
C SER A 74 7.43 -1.53 -16.82
N THR A 75 8.11 -0.61 -16.12
CA THR A 75 9.39 -0.89 -15.47
C THR A 75 9.25 -1.94 -14.38
N VAL A 76 8.20 -1.87 -13.54
CA VAL A 76 7.88 -2.92 -12.56
C VAL A 76 7.69 -4.26 -13.25
N ALA A 77 6.90 -4.31 -14.32
CA ALA A 77 6.65 -5.56 -15.06
C ALA A 77 7.93 -6.16 -15.65
N PHE A 78 8.85 -5.33 -16.18
CA PHE A 78 10.15 -5.83 -16.67
C PHE A 78 11.03 -6.37 -15.54
N ILE A 79 11.13 -5.65 -14.41
CA ILE A 79 11.93 -6.10 -13.27
C ILE A 79 11.38 -7.42 -12.71
N GLU A 80 10.05 -7.51 -12.53
CA GLU A 80 9.36 -8.73 -12.10
C GLU A 80 9.66 -9.90 -13.04
N ALA A 81 9.50 -9.72 -14.35
CA ALA A 81 9.71 -10.76 -15.33
C ALA A 81 11.18 -11.24 -15.37
N ILE A 82 12.15 -10.32 -15.30
CA ILE A 82 13.59 -10.65 -15.32
C ILE A 82 13.96 -11.41 -14.03
N ALA A 83 13.52 -10.96 -12.87
CA ALA A 83 13.84 -11.60 -11.60
C ALA A 83 13.23 -13.00 -11.52
N ARG A 84 11.98 -13.18 -11.95
CA ARG A 84 11.34 -14.50 -12.03
C ARG A 84 12.07 -15.44 -13.01
N ALA A 85 12.50 -14.93 -14.18
CA ALA A 85 13.31 -15.70 -15.12
C ALA A 85 14.67 -16.10 -14.53
N ALA A 86 15.20 -15.33 -13.58
CA ALA A 86 16.40 -15.66 -12.82
C ALA A 86 16.13 -16.64 -11.66
N GLY A 87 14.89 -17.06 -11.45
CA GLY A 87 14.49 -18.03 -10.43
C GLY A 87 14.20 -17.43 -9.05
N TRP A 88 14.03 -16.10 -8.96
CA TRP A 88 13.70 -15.44 -7.70
C TRP A 88 12.20 -15.43 -7.42
N THR A 89 11.84 -15.51 -6.13
CA THR A 89 10.49 -15.25 -5.66
C THR A 89 10.24 -13.74 -5.59
N VAL A 90 9.19 -13.26 -6.28
CA VAL A 90 8.99 -11.82 -6.49
C VAL A 90 7.59 -11.39 -6.06
N GLY A 91 7.52 -10.31 -5.27
CA GLY A 91 6.30 -9.55 -5.03
C GLY A 91 6.31 -8.26 -5.85
N ALA A 92 5.21 -7.91 -6.50
CA ALA A 92 5.05 -6.65 -7.20
C ALA A 92 3.81 -5.91 -6.71
N TYR A 93 3.99 -4.62 -6.34
CA TYR A 93 2.90 -3.72 -5.97
C TYR A 93 2.81 -2.59 -6.98
N THR A 94 1.64 -2.44 -7.62
CA THR A 94 1.42 -1.48 -8.72
C THR A 94 0.11 -0.71 -8.54
N SER A 95 0.03 0.48 -9.17
CA SER A 95 -1.19 1.29 -9.19
C SER A 95 -1.23 2.25 -10.40
N PRO A 96 -2.45 2.61 -10.86
CA PRO A 96 -3.75 2.05 -10.49
C PRO A 96 -3.99 0.66 -11.12
N HIS A 97 -5.05 -0.02 -10.71
CA HIS A 97 -5.55 -1.21 -11.42
C HIS A 97 -6.45 -0.78 -12.60
N LEU A 98 -6.64 -1.67 -13.57
CA LEU A 98 -7.49 -1.43 -14.74
C LEU A 98 -8.88 -2.04 -14.59
N LEU A 99 -8.98 -3.28 -14.14
CA LEU A 99 -10.23 -4.03 -14.02
C LEU A 99 -10.53 -4.46 -12.58
N ARG A 100 -9.53 -5.00 -11.88
CA ARG A 100 -9.68 -5.60 -10.55
C ARG A 100 -8.62 -5.10 -9.58
N TYR A 101 -9.00 -4.91 -8.34
CA TYR A 101 -8.06 -4.48 -7.29
C TYR A 101 -6.86 -5.43 -7.14
N ASN A 102 -7.08 -6.73 -7.33
CA ASN A 102 -6.07 -7.78 -7.24
C ASN A 102 -4.83 -7.53 -8.12
N GLU A 103 -5.00 -6.86 -9.28
CA GLU A 103 -3.90 -6.45 -10.18
C GLU A 103 -2.80 -5.66 -9.46
N ARG A 104 -3.16 -4.97 -8.35
CA ARG A 104 -2.22 -4.15 -7.57
C ARG A 104 -1.19 -4.97 -6.82
N VAL A 105 -1.51 -6.21 -6.47
CA VAL A 105 -0.64 -7.07 -5.66
C VAL A 105 -0.43 -8.40 -6.36
N ARG A 106 0.78 -8.65 -6.78
CA ARG A 106 1.16 -9.90 -7.43
C ARG A 106 2.26 -10.62 -6.66
N LEU A 107 2.16 -11.94 -6.61
CA LEU A 107 3.17 -12.85 -6.08
C LEU A 107 3.58 -13.81 -7.21
N ASP A 108 4.85 -13.82 -7.57
CA ASP A 108 5.40 -14.59 -8.67
C ASP A 108 4.62 -14.44 -9.99
N GLY A 109 4.22 -13.20 -10.29
CA GLY A 109 3.48 -12.83 -11.50
C GLY A 109 2.00 -13.18 -11.49
N MET A 110 1.47 -13.72 -10.40
CA MET A 110 0.06 -14.04 -10.22
C MET A 110 -0.60 -13.02 -9.29
N GLU A 111 -1.78 -12.53 -9.69
CA GLU A 111 -2.59 -11.69 -8.81
C GLU A 111 -2.95 -12.48 -7.54
N VAL A 112 -2.87 -11.83 -6.37
CA VAL A 112 -3.36 -12.44 -5.14
C VAL A 112 -4.88 -12.58 -5.19
N ASP A 113 -5.40 -13.61 -4.54
CA ASP A 113 -6.84 -13.86 -4.49
C ASP A 113 -7.57 -12.91 -3.51
N ASP A 114 -8.89 -12.89 -3.62
CA ASP A 114 -9.74 -12.03 -2.79
C ASP A 114 -9.59 -12.35 -1.29
N ALA A 115 -9.44 -13.63 -0.94
CA ALA A 115 -9.33 -14.06 0.45
C ALA A 115 -8.04 -13.53 1.10
N SER A 116 -6.91 -13.58 0.39
CA SER A 116 -5.63 -13.04 0.84
C SER A 116 -5.69 -11.52 1.03
N LEU A 117 -6.36 -10.79 0.12
CA LEU A 117 -6.55 -9.35 0.26
C LEU A 117 -7.45 -9.01 1.45
N VAL A 118 -8.53 -9.76 1.67
CA VAL A 118 -9.42 -9.59 2.82
C VAL A 118 -8.65 -9.80 4.12
N GLU A 119 -7.85 -10.87 4.23
CA GLU A 119 -7.03 -11.14 5.41
C GLU A 119 -6.04 -9.99 5.68
N ALA A 120 -5.39 -9.47 4.64
CA ALA A 120 -4.49 -8.34 4.77
C ALA A 120 -5.22 -7.06 5.21
N PHE A 121 -6.41 -6.79 4.67
CA PHE A 121 -7.22 -5.65 5.09
C PHE A 121 -7.69 -5.77 6.54
N GLU A 122 -8.06 -6.97 6.99
CA GLU A 122 -8.39 -7.22 8.40
C GLU A 122 -7.19 -6.93 9.32
N ALA A 123 -5.98 -7.31 8.91
CA ALA A 123 -4.77 -7.05 9.67
C ALA A 123 -4.48 -5.54 9.78
N VAL A 124 -4.62 -4.78 8.68
CA VAL A 124 -4.47 -3.32 8.69
C VAL A 124 -5.54 -2.67 9.56
N GLU A 125 -6.81 -3.08 9.43
CA GLU A 125 -7.93 -2.55 10.21
C GLU A 125 -7.73 -2.75 11.72
N ALA A 126 -7.27 -3.93 12.11
CA ALA A 126 -6.98 -4.23 13.51
C ALA A 126 -5.87 -3.34 14.10
N ALA A 127 -4.88 -2.96 13.28
CA ALA A 127 -3.73 -2.18 13.72
C ALA A 127 -3.93 -0.66 13.62
N ARG A 128 -4.73 -0.18 12.67
CA ARG A 128 -4.89 1.27 12.46
C ARG A 128 -5.61 1.98 13.61
N ALA A 129 -6.42 1.28 14.40
CA ALA A 129 -7.27 1.84 15.44
C ALA A 129 -8.10 3.02 14.90
N ASP A 130 -7.94 4.24 15.45
CA ASP A 130 -8.65 5.44 15.00
C ASP A 130 -7.88 6.23 13.91
N THR A 131 -6.74 5.71 13.43
CA THR A 131 -5.96 6.38 12.39
C THR A 131 -6.69 6.30 11.06
N ALA A 132 -7.06 7.45 10.49
CA ALA A 132 -7.66 7.54 9.17
C ALA A 132 -6.57 7.37 8.11
N LEU A 133 -6.61 6.27 7.37
CA LEU A 133 -5.72 5.98 6.24
C LEU A 133 -6.43 6.30 4.93
N THR A 134 -5.70 6.88 3.98
CA THR A 134 -6.18 6.99 2.60
C THR A 134 -6.29 5.60 1.96
N TYR A 135 -7.05 5.49 0.88
CA TYR A 135 -7.19 4.24 0.12
C TYR A 135 -5.85 3.63 -0.29
N PHE A 136 -4.92 4.49 -0.73
CA PHE A 136 -3.59 4.05 -1.14
C PHE A 136 -2.72 3.61 0.04
N GLU A 137 -2.72 4.34 1.14
CA GLU A 137 -1.98 3.96 2.35
C GLU A 137 -2.45 2.62 2.93
N PHE A 138 -3.76 2.43 2.95
CA PHE A 138 -4.36 1.17 3.42
C PHE A 138 -3.92 -0.01 2.55
N GLY A 139 -4.00 0.15 1.22
CA GLY A 139 -3.57 -0.86 0.25
C GLY A 139 -2.07 -1.14 0.29
N THR A 140 -1.25 -0.10 0.51
CA THR A 140 0.20 -0.26 0.64
C THR A 140 0.57 -1.11 1.86
N LEU A 141 -0.03 -0.82 3.02
CA LEU A 141 0.20 -1.61 4.23
C LEU A 141 -0.23 -3.07 4.05
N ALA A 142 -1.38 -3.30 3.41
CA ALA A 142 -1.86 -4.64 3.10
C ALA A 142 -0.91 -5.40 2.17
N ALA A 143 -0.39 -4.76 1.12
CA ALA A 143 0.58 -5.36 0.20
C ALA A 143 1.89 -5.72 0.92
N LEU A 144 2.43 -4.81 1.74
CA LEU A 144 3.65 -5.06 2.52
C LEU A 144 3.48 -6.22 3.51
N TRP A 145 2.31 -6.30 4.16
CA TRP A 145 1.98 -7.39 5.08
C TRP A 145 1.92 -8.74 4.37
N LEU A 146 1.36 -8.81 3.16
CA LEU A 146 1.34 -10.03 2.35
C LEU A 146 2.76 -10.44 1.94
N PHE A 147 3.56 -9.50 1.48
CA PHE A 147 4.93 -9.78 1.02
C PHE A 147 5.82 -10.32 2.13
N GLU A 148 5.77 -9.71 3.32
CA GLU A 148 6.56 -10.17 4.47
C GLU A 148 6.24 -11.63 4.84
N ARG A 149 4.98 -12.04 4.78
CA ARG A 149 4.55 -13.40 5.15
C ARG A 149 4.99 -14.48 4.18
N VAL A 150 5.26 -14.13 2.93
CA VAL A 150 5.69 -15.08 1.89
C VAL A 150 7.21 -15.34 1.94
N GLY A 151 7.98 -14.39 2.47
CA GLY A 151 9.45 -14.52 2.53
C GLY A 151 10.10 -14.34 1.16
N LEU A 152 9.74 -13.29 0.45
CA LEU A 152 10.20 -13.00 -0.91
C LEU A 152 11.70 -12.65 -0.98
N GLU A 153 12.33 -12.99 -2.11
CA GLU A 153 13.69 -12.55 -2.42
C GLU A 153 13.72 -11.12 -2.94
N LEU A 154 12.64 -10.68 -3.65
CA LEU A 154 12.51 -9.34 -4.20
C LEU A 154 11.09 -8.80 -4.04
N ALA A 155 10.97 -7.57 -3.56
CA ALA A 155 9.76 -6.77 -3.68
C ALA A 155 10.00 -5.59 -4.64
N VAL A 156 9.11 -5.41 -5.61
CA VAL A 156 9.13 -4.28 -6.55
C VAL A 156 7.92 -3.40 -6.26
N LEU A 157 8.18 -2.18 -5.80
CA LEU A 157 7.15 -1.26 -5.32
C LEU A 157 7.02 -0.06 -6.25
N GLU A 158 5.84 0.12 -6.84
CA GLU A 158 5.51 1.30 -7.65
C GLU A 158 5.04 2.45 -6.75
N VAL A 159 5.64 3.62 -6.92
CA VAL A 159 5.18 4.87 -6.30
C VAL A 159 3.84 5.27 -6.90
N GLY A 160 2.87 5.55 -6.05
CA GLY A 160 1.55 6.03 -6.48
C GLY A 160 1.60 7.48 -6.93
N LEU A 161 2.17 8.37 -6.11
CA LEU A 161 2.24 9.80 -6.37
C LEU A 161 3.52 10.42 -5.79
N GLY A 162 4.24 11.19 -6.62
CA GLY A 162 5.45 11.88 -6.19
C GLY A 162 6.60 10.93 -5.92
N GLY A 163 6.92 10.71 -4.66
CA GLY A 163 7.96 9.78 -4.20
C GLY A 163 8.26 9.97 -2.72
N ARG A 164 8.81 11.10 -2.33
CA ARG A 164 9.30 11.40 -0.97
C ARG A 164 8.27 11.13 0.14
N LEU A 165 7.02 11.50 -0.09
CA LEU A 165 5.91 11.36 0.87
C LEU A 165 4.88 10.29 0.48
N ASP A 166 5.20 9.48 -0.52
CA ASP A 166 4.36 8.36 -0.93
C ASP A 166 4.43 7.20 0.07
N ALA A 167 3.31 6.51 0.28
CA ALA A 167 3.22 5.44 1.27
C ALA A 167 4.23 4.30 1.04
N VAL A 168 4.60 3.97 -0.20
CA VAL A 168 5.61 2.94 -0.46
C VAL A 168 7.01 3.36 0.01
N ASN A 169 7.26 4.67 0.16
CA ASN A 169 8.51 5.21 0.69
C ASN A 169 8.65 5.02 2.22
N LEU A 170 7.72 4.32 2.85
CA LEU A 170 7.86 3.76 4.20
C LEU A 170 9.03 2.77 4.27
N VAL A 171 9.29 2.04 3.19
CA VAL A 171 10.34 1.02 3.08
C VAL A 171 11.57 1.61 2.40
N ASP A 172 12.74 1.42 3.00
CA ASP A 172 14.01 1.82 2.39
C ASP A 172 14.38 0.83 1.27
N PRO A 173 14.52 1.29 0.01
CA PRO A 173 14.88 0.43 -1.10
C PRO A 173 16.38 0.14 -1.15
N ASP A 174 16.76 -1.02 -1.71
CA ASP A 174 18.15 -1.32 -2.12
C ASP A 174 18.47 -0.63 -3.45
N VAL A 175 17.44 -0.46 -4.30
CA VAL A 175 17.55 0.25 -5.58
C VAL A 175 16.32 1.14 -5.77
N ALA A 176 16.56 2.41 -6.04
CA ALA A 176 15.54 3.37 -6.46
C ALA A 176 15.66 3.63 -7.97
N VAL A 177 14.55 3.51 -8.69
CA VAL A 177 14.47 3.75 -10.13
C VAL A 177 13.56 4.94 -10.41
N ILE A 178 14.05 5.95 -11.13
CA ILE A 178 13.23 7.06 -11.63
C ILE A 178 13.15 6.93 -13.13
N THR A 179 11.95 6.66 -13.66
CA THR A 179 11.74 6.40 -15.08
C THR A 179 11.79 7.66 -15.91
N THR A 180 10.93 8.63 -15.59
CA THR A 180 10.84 9.92 -16.27
C THR A 180 10.45 11.01 -15.27
N VAL A 181 10.83 12.25 -15.58
CA VAL A 181 10.38 13.45 -14.86
C VAL A 181 9.74 14.40 -15.85
N ASP A 182 8.43 14.61 -15.70
CA ASP A 182 7.68 15.55 -16.50
C ASP A 182 6.61 16.24 -15.65
N ILE A 183 5.96 17.28 -16.20
CA ILE A 183 4.92 18.03 -15.51
C ILE A 183 3.70 17.15 -15.36
N ASP A 184 3.36 16.83 -14.10
CA ASP A 184 2.18 16.05 -13.73
C ASP A 184 1.85 16.33 -12.25
N HIS A 185 0.57 16.22 -11.88
CA HIS A 185 0.13 16.40 -10.49
C HIS A 185 0.62 17.69 -9.82
N THR A 186 0.58 18.80 -10.56
CA THR A 186 1.14 20.10 -10.12
C THR A 186 0.55 20.63 -8.82
N ASP A 187 -0.70 20.28 -8.53
CA ASP A 187 -1.38 20.64 -7.27
C ASP A 187 -0.70 20.04 -6.02
N TRP A 188 0.13 18.99 -6.20
CA TRP A 188 0.75 18.23 -5.13
C TRP A 188 2.28 18.26 -5.15
N LEU A 189 2.89 18.30 -6.34
CA LEU A 189 4.32 18.07 -6.53
C LEU A 189 5.09 19.34 -6.88
N GLY A 190 4.38 20.45 -7.18
CA GLY A 190 5.01 21.69 -7.62
C GLY A 190 4.78 22.00 -9.10
N ALA A 191 5.04 23.23 -9.47
CA ALA A 191 4.67 23.80 -10.77
C ALA A 191 5.66 23.49 -11.91
N ASP A 192 6.83 22.98 -11.60
CA ASP A 192 7.91 22.76 -12.56
C ASP A 192 8.58 21.38 -12.41
N ARG A 193 9.38 21.00 -13.40
CA ARG A 193 10.08 19.72 -13.44
C ARG A 193 11.12 19.59 -12.33
N GLU A 194 11.72 20.66 -11.87
CA GLU A 194 12.74 20.64 -10.80
C GLU A 194 12.10 20.25 -9.47
N ALA A 195 10.99 20.88 -9.12
CA ALA A 195 10.22 20.54 -7.91
C ALA A 195 9.70 19.10 -7.98
N ILE A 196 9.10 18.68 -9.10
CA ILE A 196 8.61 17.33 -9.33
C ILE A 196 9.76 16.31 -9.26
N GLY A 197 10.91 16.64 -9.86
CA GLY A 197 12.11 15.82 -9.82
C GLY A 197 12.64 15.62 -8.40
N ALA A 198 12.65 16.69 -7.59
CA ALA A 198 13.06 16.63 -6.19
C ALA A 198 12.14 15.72 -5.35
N GLU A 199 10.81 15.81 -5.54
CA GLU A 199 9.86 14.91 -4.87
C GLU A 199 10.05 13.44 -5.28
N LYS A 200 10.30 13.17 -6.58
CA LYS A 200 10.58 11.82 -7.06
C LYS A 200 11.92 11.29 -6.56
N ALA A 201 12.96 12.14 -6.53
CA ALA A 201 14.29 11.77 -6.04
C ALA A 201 14.28 11.40 -4.53
N GLY A 202 13.27 11.83 -3.79
CA GLY A 202 13.10 11.50 -2.38
C GLY A 202 12.86 10.00 -2.07
N ILE A 203 12.81 9.10 -3.07
CA ILE A 203 12.83 7.65 -2.89
C ILE A 203 14.26 7.09 -2.82
N ALA A 204 15.27 7.84 -3.25
CA ALA A 204 16.67 7.42 -3.18
C ALA A 204 17.26 7.76 -1.80
N ARG A 205 17.95 6.80 -1.21
CA ARG A 205 18.66 6.92 0.08
C ARG A 205 19.99 6.20 0.03
#